data_7399d57c4d7623ad010d58bb35fa3dcc
#
_entry.id   7399d57c4d7623ad010d58bb35fa3dcc
#
_cell.length_a   1.000
_cell.length_b   1.000
_cell.length_c   1.000
_cell.angle_alpha   90.00
_cell.angle_beta   90.00
_cell.angle_gamma   90.00
#
_symmetry.space_group_name_H-M   'P 1'
#
loop_
_entity.id
_entity.type
_entity.pdbx_description
1 polymer ?
#
loop_
_entity_poly.entity_id
_entity_poly.type
_entity_poly.pdbx_seq_one_letter_code
_entity_poly.pdbx_strand_id
1 'polypeptide(L)'
;MPRKARIDAPGALHHIIVRGIERRKIFEDDTDRVNFLDRLGTVLSETGTKCFAWSLIPNHFHLLLRTGACPLATVMRRLLTGHAMNFNRRHRRSGQLFQNRYKSILCQEDTYLLELVRYIHLNPIRAELVSDIKTLDKHPFCGHAVIMGKKKKEWQDDAYVLKLFSDKKSTARRRYKIFVKKGIQEGKRPEFTGGGLIRSSGGWSVVKSLRRANIHFKSDERILGNSDFVENVLKAANESLERKYQLKSQGYDIDKLADRVAKIYSIQPEEIFQPGKQPVKVKARSLLCYWAVRELGCTMADLAPELNITQPAVSICVQRGERIASENGYSLKDE
;
A
#
# COMPACT_ATOMS: atom_id res chain seq x y z
N MET A 1 16.13 1.13 -17.50
CA MET A 1 15.04 0.16 -17.67
C MET A 1 13.72 0.79 -17.28
N PRO A 2 12.64 0.66 -18.06
CA PRO A 2 11.32 1.12 -17.69
C PRO A 2 10.89 0.44 -16.39
N ARG A 3 10.34 1.21 -15.44
CA ARG A 3 9.87 0.66 -14.15
C ARG A 3 8.56 -0.07 -14.36
N LYS A 4 8.48 -1.33 -13.93
CA LYS A 4 7.23 -2.10 -13.90
C LYS A 4 6.16 -1.40 -13.06
N ALA A 5 4.89 -1.57 -13.42
CA ALA A 5 3.75 -1.12 -12.64
C ALA A 5 3.77 -1.77 -11.24
N ARG A 6 3.25 -1.06 -10.23
CA ARG A 6 3.05 -1.67 -8.90
C ARG A 6 1.91 -2.66 -8.96
N ILE A 7 2.05 -3.73 -8.18
CA ILE A 7 0.97 -4.67 -7.95
C ILE A 7 0.24 -4.19 -6.70
N ASP A 8 -1.06 -4.00 -6.79
CA ASP A 8 -1.92 -3.59 -5.69
C ASP A 8 -3.28 -4.30 -5.83
N ALA A 9 -3.80 -4.77 -4.72
CA ALA A 9 -5.11 -5.40 -4.64
C ALA A 9 -5.74 -5.08 -3.26
N PRO A 10 -7.07 -4.99 -3.15
CA PRO A 10 -7.74 -4.90 -1.86
C PRO A 10 -7.34 -6.07 -0.96
N GLY A 11 -7.05 -5.78 0.32
CA GLY A 11 -6.62 -6.78 1.29
C GLY A 11 -5.16 -7.23 1.19
N ALA A 12 -4.40 -6.75 0.21
CA ALA A 12 -3.01 -7.15 0.04
C ALA A 12 -2.09 -6.56 1.11
N LEU A 13 -1.16 -7.38 1.61
CA LEU A 13 -0.12 -6.95 2.55
C LEU A 13 1.07 -6.35 1.79
N HIS A 14 1.47 -5.15 2.16
CA HIS A 14 2.57 -4.43 1.54
C HIS A 14 3.62 -3.99 2.54
N HIS A 15 4.88 -4.31 2.28
CA HIS A 15 6.02 -3.68 2.91
C HIS A 15 6.42 -2.44 2.10
N ILE A 16 6.30 -1.27 2.72
CA ILE A 16 6.57 0.03 2.13
C ILE A 16 7.90 0.57 2.65
N ILE A 17 8.72 1.07 1.73
CA ILE A 17 10.00 1.71 2.05
C ILE A 17 10.08 3.04 1.32
N VAL A 18 10.38 4.12 2.06
CA VAL A 18 10.61 5.45 1.50
C VAL A 18 11.91 6.01 2.03
N ARG A 19 12.71 6.60 1.16
CA ARG A 19 14.02 7.16 1.50
C ARG A 19 14.15 8.60 1.01
N GLY A 20 14.86 9.41 1.77
CA GLY A 20 15.23 10.76 1.39
C GLY A 20 16.15 10.81 0.17
N ILE A 21 16.01 11.89 -0.60
CA ILE A 21 16.92 12.15 -1.73
C ILE A 21 18.36 12.18 -1.24
N GLU A 22 19.28 11.60 -1.99
CA GLU A 22 20.71 11.51 -1.62
C GLU A 22 20.96 10.95 -0.21
N ARG A 23 20.01 10.15 0.31
CA ARG A 23 20.01 9.64 1.68
C ARG A 23 19.95 10.73 2.76
N ARG A 24 19.57 11.95 2.41
CA ARG A 24 19.36 13.04 3.36
C ARG A 24 18.22 12.71 4.32
N LYS A 25 18.22 13.37 5.45
CA LYS A 25 17.14 13.24 6.44
C LYS A 25 15.80 13.69 5.87
N ILE A 26 14.76 12.96 6.25
CA ILE A 26 13.36 13.28 6.00
C ILE A 26 12.62 13.57 7.31
N PHE A 27 13.35 13.44 8.42
CA PHE A 27 12.97 13.84 9.77
C PHE A 27 14.20 14.47 10.43
N GLU A 28 14.23 15.79 10.58
CA GLU A 28 15.33 16.48 11.27
C GLU A 28 15.18 16.34 12.78
N ASP A 29 13.97 16.47 13.30
CA ASP A 29 13.66 16.44 14.72
C ASP A 29 12.39 15.63 15.03
N ASP A 30 12.02 15.59 16.30
CA ASP A 30 10.84 14.86 16.78
C ASP A 30 9.54 15.50 16.35
N THR A 31 9.50 16.79 16.09
CA THR A 31 8.32 17.49 15.57
C THR A 31 7.97 16.97 14.17
N ASP A 32 8.97 16.75 13.31
CA ASP A 32 8.75 16.16 11.99
C ASP A 32 8.17 14.74 12.10
N ARG A 33 8.70 13.95 13.04
CA ARG A 33 8.24 12.58 13.28
C ARG A 33 6.80 12.55 13.82
N VAL A 34 6.49 13.42 14.76
CA VAL A 34 5.13 13.53 15.32
C VAL A 34 4.14 13.94 14.23
N ASN A 35 4.43 15.01 13.48
CA ASN A 35 3.58 15.47 12.38
C ASN A 35 3.35 14.39 11.32
N PHE A 36 4.39 13.58 11.03
CA PHE A 36 4.26 12.45 10.13
C PHE A 36 3.33 11.37 10.69
N LEU A 37 3.47 11.00 11.96
CA LEU A 37 2.65 9.96 12.61
C LEU A 37 1.19 10.39 12.73
N ASP A 38 0.91 11.65 13.00
CA ASP A 38 -0.45 12.18 13.08
C ASP A 38 -1.12 12.16 11.70
N ARG A 39 -0.38 12.58 10.67
CA ARG A 39 -0.85 12.46 9.27
C ARG A 39 -1.05 11.00 8.87
N LEU A 40 -0.13 10.12 9.22
CA LEU A 40 -0.26 8.68 8.96
C LEU A 40 -1.55 8.15 9.58
N GLY A 41 -1.80 8.44 10.85
CA GLY A 41 -3.01 8.03 11.53
C GLY A 41 -4.29 8.50 10.84
N THR A 42 -4.36 9.79 10.47
CA THR A 42 -5.49 10.36 9.73
C THR A 42 -5.71 9.63 8.40
N VAL A 43 -4.65 9.48 7.61
CA VAL A 43 -4.76 8.83 6.29
C VAL A 43 -5.18 7.35 6.42
N LEU A 44 -4.63 6.61 7.38
CA LEU A 44 -4.99 5.21 7.60
C LEU A 44 -6.45 5.04 8.03
N SER A 45 -6.92 5.88 8.96
CA SER A 45 -8.31 5.85 9.43
C SER A 45 -9.30 6.17 8.32
N GLU A 46 -9.05 7.21 7.52
CA GLU A 46 -9.94 7.63 6.43
C GLU A 46 -9.94 6.65 5.25
N THR A 47 -8.88 5.86 5.05
CA THR A 47 -8.77 4.91 3.93
C THR A 47 -9.09 3.47 4.32
N GLY A 48 -9.36 3.20 5.59
CA GLY A 48 -9.56 1.85 6.11
C GLY A 48 -8.33 0.94 5.96
N THR A 49 -7.14 1.54 5.80
CA THR A 49 -5.88 0.81 5.64
C THR A 49 -5.34 0.39 7.01
N LYS A 50 -5.05 -0.91 7.19
CA LYS A 50 -4.50 -1.45 8.44
C LYS A 50 -2.98 -1.31 8.48
N CYS A 51 -2.43 -0.98 9.64
CA CYS A 51 -0.98 -0.90 9.86
C CYS A 51 -0.56 -1.87 10.96
N PHE A 52 0.34 -2.79 10.65
CA PHE A 52 0.82 -3.81 11.60
C PHE A 52 2.19 -3.48 12.20
N ALA A 53 3.04 -2.81 11.42
CA ALA A 53 4.37 -2.41 11.87
C ALA A 53 4.83 -1.13 11.16
N TRP A 54 5.64 -0.34 11.86
CA TRP A 54 6.24 0.87 11.33
C TRP A 54 7.50 1.24 12.10
N SER A 55 8.41 1.95 11.44
CA SER A 55 9.63 2.47 12.04
C SER A 55 10.12 3.69 11.27
N LEU A 56 10.40 4.77 11.99
CA LEU A 56 10.94 6.03 11.45
C LEU A 56 12.43 6.12 11.78
N ILE A 57 13.23 6.18 10.73
CA ILE A 57 14.68 6.39 10.77
C ILE A 57 14.96 7.79 10.20
N PRO A 58 15.99 8.53 10.58
CA PRO A 58 16.16 9.91 10.15
C PRO A 58 16.03 10.15 8.63
N ASN A 59 16.53 9.23 7.80
CA ASN A 59 16.57 9.36 6.33
C ASN A 59 15.66 8.41 5.57
N HIS A 60 14.89 7.56 6.25
CA HIS A 60 13.93 6.64 5.63
C HIS A 60 12.92 6.13 6.64
N PHE A 61 11.85 5.53 6.16
CA PHE A 61 10.89 4.82 7.01
C PHE A 61 10.39 3.53 6.37
N HIS A 62 9.88 2.65 7.21
CA HIS A 62 9.23 1.41 6.84
C HIS A 62 7.81 1.37 7.39
N LEU A 63 6.85 0.87 6.57
CA LEU A 63 5.48 0.59 6.99
C LEU A 63 5.10 -0.81 6.53
N LEU A 64 4.35 -1.54 7.31
CA LEU A 64 3.69 -2.79 6.93
C LEU A 64 2.18 -2.55 6.94
N LEU A 65 1.61 -2.44 5.75
CA LEU A 65 0.22 -2.03 5.54
C LEU A 65 -0.58 -3.13 4.85
N ARG A 66 -1.82 -3.33 5.27
CA ARG A 66 -2.82 -4.08 4.50
C ARG A 66 -3.82 -3.11 3.91
N THR A 67 -3.95 -3.10 2.60
CA THR A 67 -4.86 -2.21 1.89
C THR A 67 -6.32 -2.55 2.20
N GLY A 68 -7.16 -1.52 2.33
CA GLY A 68 -8.61 -1.64 2.31
C GLY A 68 -9.15 -1.49 0.88
N ALA A 69 -10.33 -0.93 0.74
CA ALA A 69 -10.90 -0.57 -0.56
C ALA A 69 -10.13 0.55 -1.27
N CYS A 70 -9.40 1.39 -0.52
CA CYS A 70 -8.63 2.47 -1.09
C CYS A 70 -7.26 1.98 -1.61
N PRO A 71 -6.89 2.26 -2.88
CA PRO A 71 -5.62 1.86 -3.43
C PRO A 71 -4.43 2.41 -2.66
N LEU A 72 -3.38 1.60 -2.50
CA LEU A 72 -2.14 1.99 -1.84
C LEU A 72 -1.53 3.27 -2.42
N ALA A 73 -1.65 3.47 -3.73
CA ALA A 73 -1.15 4.67 -4.40
C ALA A 73 -1.80 5.96 -3.85
N THR A 74 -3.08 5.93 -3.53
CA THR A 74 -3.81 7.07 -2.93
C THR A 74 -3.35 7.31 -1.49
N VAL A 75 -3.23 6.25 -0.68
CA VAL A 75 -2.71 6.32 0.70
C VAL A 75 -1.34 6.99 0.70
N MET A 76 -0.42 6.47 -0.12
CA MET A 76 0.96 6.95 -0.15
C MET A 76 1.09 8.35 -0.75
N ARG A 77 0.30 8.71 -1.76
CA ARG A 77 0.28 10.07 -2.30
C ARG A 77 -0.11 11.08 -1.22
N ARG A 78 -1.20 10.84 -0.49
CA ARG A 78 -1.67 11.73 0.58
C ARG A 78 -0.64 11.88 1.69
N LEU A 79 -0.05 10.77 2.12
CA LEU A 79 0.96 10.76 3.18
C LEU A 79 2.23 11.52 2.76
N LEU A 80 2.81 11.17 1.61
CA LEU A 80 4.10 11.69 1.18
C LEU A 80 4.04 13.14 0.73
N THR A 81 3.00 13.53 -0.03
CA THR A 81 2.84 14.93 -0.45
C THR A 81 2.66 15.83 0.77
N GLY A 82 1.79 15.44 1.70
CA GLY A 82 1.56 16.25 2.89
C GLY A 82 2.78 16.35 3.81
N HIS A 83 3.56 15.27 3.96
CA HIS A 83 4.80 15.32 4.72
C HIS A 83 5.84 16.21 4.03
N ALA A 84 6.07 16.04 2.72
CA ALA A 84 7.03 16.85 1.97
C ALA A 84 6.71 18.34 2.02
N MET A 85 5.44 18.72 1.85
CA MET A 85 5.00 20.13 1.96
C MET A 85 5.27 20.70 3.36
N ASN A 86 4.90 19.96 4.41
CA ASN A 86 5.09 20.39 5.79
C ASN A 86 6.57 20.51 6.13
N PHE A 87 7.38 19.50 5.78
CA PHE A 87 8.82 19.48 6.00
C PHE A 87 9.50 20.63 5.27
N ASN A 88 9.24 20.82 3.97
CA ASN A 88 9.84 21.89 3.17
C ASN A 88 9.48 23.28 3.72
N ARG A 89 8.21 23.51 4.09
CA ARG A 89 7.79 24.77 4.72
C ARG A 89 8.51 25.02 6.04
N ARG A 90 8.58 23.99 6.90
CA ARG A 90 9.16 24.10 8.24
C ARG A 90 10.67 24.35 8.20
N HIS A 91 11.37 23.72 7.26
CA HIS A 91 12.82 23.80 7.11
C HIS A 91 13.28 24.77 6.01
N ARG A 92 12.37 25.62 5.50
CA ARG A 92 12.64 26.61 4.43
C ARG A 92 13.36 26.00 3.22
N ARG A 93 12.94 24.77 2.84
CA ARG A 93 13.47 24.03 1.68
C ARG A 93 12.53 24.12 0.48
N SER A 94 13.11 23.97 -0.71
CA SER A 94 12.42 23.76 -1.96
C SER A 94 12.85 22.42 -2.60
N GLY A 95 12.06 21.93 -3.56
CA GLY A 95 12.37 20.72 -4.32
C GLY A 95 11.96 19.40 -3.65
N GLN A 96 12.44 18.31 -4.22
CA GLN A 96 12.04 16.95 -3.81
C GLN A 96 12.62 16.57 -2.45
N LEU A 97 11.81 15.98 -1.59
CA LEU A 97 12.24 15.42 -0.30
C LEU A 97 12.66 13.96 -0.44
N PHE A 98 11.98 13.19 -1.28
CA PHE A 98 12.19 11.75 -1.43
C PHE A 98 12.99 11.43 -2.67
N GLN A 99 13.86 10.42 -2.58
CA GLN A 99 14.76 10.00 -3.67
C GLN A 99 13.98 9.52 -4.91
N ASN A 100 12.83 8.87 -4.69
CA ASN A 100 11.99 8.29 -5.73
C ASN A 100 10.54 8.18 -5.22
N ARG A 101 9.67 7.61 -6.08
CA ARG A 101 8.40 7.06 -5.57
C ARG A 101 8.71 6.01 -4.49
N TYR A 102 7.78 5.80 -3.53
CA TYR A 102 7.92 4.73 -2.54
C TYR A 102 8.15 3.36 -3.20
N LYS A 103 8.94 2.51 -2.56
CA LYS A 103 9.06 1.09 -2.90
C LYS A 103 7.93 0.35 -2.19
N SER A 104 7.17 -0.44 -2.94
CA SER A 104 6.13 -1.33 -2.42
C SER A 104 6.47 -2.76 -2.79
N ILE A 105 6.44 -3.63 -1.80
CA ILE A 105 6.65 -5.07 -1.95
C ILE A 105 5.37 -5.73 -1.47
N LEU A 106 4.66 -6.42 -2.36
CA LEU A 106 3.51 -7.24 -2.02
C LEU A 106 4.01 -8.50 -1.32
N CYS A 107 3.46 -8.81 -0.15
CA CYS A 107 3.97 -9.87 0.72
C CYS A 107 2.93 -10.97 0.93
N GLN A 108 3.36 -12.23 0.84
CA GLN A 108 2.58 -13.38 1.28
C GLN A 108 2.44 -13.31 2.81
N GLU A 109 1.21 -13.10 3.27
CA GLU A 109 0.96 -12.75 4.66
C GLU A 109 1.29 -13.88 5.64
N ASP A 110 0.75 -15.06 5.42
CA ASP A 110 0.90 -16.21 6.33
C ASP A 110 2.36 -16.53 6.65
N THR A 111 3.22 -16.36 5.65
CA THR A 111 4.64 -16.68 5.76
C THR A 111 5.48 -15.53 6.31
N TYR A 112 5.17 -14.29 5.93
CA TYR A 112 6.10 -13.18 6.11
C TYR A 112 5.64 -12.09 7.06
N LEU A 113 4.38 -12.07 7.51
CA LEU A 113 3.86 -10.99 8.37
C LEU A 113 4.71 -10.82 9.63
N LEU A 114 4.92 -11.88 10.42
CA LEU A 114 5.66 -11.79 11.69
C LEU A 114 7.14 -11.46 11.46
N GLU A 115 7.75 -12.03 10.43
CA GLU A 115 9.13 -11.75 10.06
C GLU A 115 9.33 -10.29 9.67
N LEU A 116 8.38 -9.72 8.91
CA LEU A 116 8.39 -8.30 8.53
C LEU A 116 8.13 -7.39 9.72
N VAL A 117 7.21 -7.75 10.62
CA VAL A 117 6.99 -7.02 11.88
C VAL A 117 8.29 -6.96 12.67
N ARG A 118 8.96 -8.11 12.86
CA ARG A 118 10.26 -8.19 13.55
C ARG A 118 11.33 -7.36 12.84
N TYR A 119 11.45 -7.53 11.53
CA TYR A 119 12.42 -6.81 10.71
C TYR A 119 12.24 -5.28 10.84
N ILE A 120 11.01 -4.79 10.66
CA ILE A 120 10.70 -3.36 10.72
C ILE A 120 10.96 -2.80 12.12
N HIS A 121 10.56 -3.53 13.16
CA HIS A 121 10.71 -3.08 14.54
C HIS A 121 12.17 -3.10 15.03
N LEU A 122 13.04 -3.90 14.42
CA LEU A 122 14.49 -3.90 14.74
C LEU A 122 15.29 -2.83 14.00
N ASN A 123 14.69 -2.09 13.05
CA ASN A 123 15.42 -1.06 12.31
C ASN A 123 16.03 0.04 13.19
N PRO A 124 15.41 0.53 14.29
CA PRO A 124 16.05 1.50 15.17
C PRO A 124 17.33 0.98 15.83
N ILE A 125 17.40 -0.31 16.19
CA ILE A 125 18.62 -0.94 16.71
C ILE A 125 19.67 -1.03 15.59
N ARG A 126 19.29 -1.50 14.40
CA ARG A 126 20.19 -1.62 13.24
C ARG A 126 20.72 -0.27 12.72
N ALA A 127 19.98 0.80 12.98
CA ALA A 127 20.37 2.17 12.67
C ALA A 127 21.05 2.87 13.85
N GLU A 128 21.36 2.15 14.92
CA GLU A 128 22.05 2.64 16.11
C GLU A 128 21.37 3.82 16.82
N LEU A 129 20.04 3.96 16.59
CA LEU A 129 19.21 4.98 17.26
C LEU A 129 18.87 4.58 18.69
N VAL A 130 18.87 3.28 18.97
CA VAL A 130 18.70 2.69 20.30
C VAL A 130 19.67 1.51 20.45
N SER A 131 20.19 1.32 21.65
CA SER A 131 21.26 0.34 21.91
C SER A 131 20.75 -1.09 22.08
N ASP A 132 19.55 -1.26 22.62
CA ASP A 132 19.04 -2.57 23.03
C ASP A 132 17.51 -2.67 22.98
N ILE A 133 17.00 -3.87 23.29
CA ILE A 133 15.55 -4.15 23.33
C ILE A 133 14.83 -3.39 24.46
N LYS A 134 15.50 -3.06 25.56
CA LYS A 134 14.87 -2.32 26.67
C LYS A 134 14.62 -0.87 26.29
N THR A 135 15.56 -0.28 25.58
CA THR A 135 15.46 1.07 25.02
C THR A 135 14.44 1.10 23.89
N LEU A 136 14.43 0.05 23.02
CA LEU A 136 13.44 -0.11 21.95
C LEU A 136 12.02 -0.23 22.49
N ASP A 137 11.78 -0.91 23.61
CA ASP A 137 10.47 -1.03 24.26
C ASP A 137 9.79 0.34 24.50
N LYS A 138 10.58 1.40 24.67
CA LYS A 138 10.10 2.75 24.97
C LYS A 138 10.28 3.73 23.81
N HIS A 139 10.95 3.31 22.73
CA HIS A 139 11.27 4.21 21.61
C HIS A 139 10.01 4.71 20.91
N PRO A 140 9.75 6.04 20.89
CA PRO A 140 8.46 6.58 20.47
C PRO A 140 8.21 6.50 18.97
N PHE A 141 9.24 6.30 18.16
CA PHE A 141 9.17 6.35 16.70
C PHE A 141 9.26 4.96 16.04
N CYS A 142 8.75 3.95 16.77
CA CYS A 142 8.66 2.58 16.30
C CYS A 142 7.42 1.89 16.87
N GLY A 143 6.71 1.13 16.03
CA GLY A 143 5.52 0.37 16.40
C GLY A 143 5.75 -0.69 17.47
N HIS A 144 7.00 -1.07 17.73
CA HIS A 144 7.37 -1.98 18.80
C HIS A 144 6.86 -1.49 20.17
N ALA A 145 7.05 -0.20 20.48
CA ALA A 145 6.60 0.39 21.75
C ALA A 145 5.06 0.33 21.93
N VAL A 146 4.31 0.36 20.82
CA VAL A 146 2.84 0.19 20.85
C VAL A 146 2.47 -1.25 21.18
N ILE A 147 3.06 -2.24 20.50
CA ILE A 147 2.83 -3.66 20.79
C ILE A 147 3.18 -4.00 22.24
N MET A 148 4.29 -3.45 22.75
CA MET A 148 4.69 -3.62 24.15
C MET A 148 3.78 -2.87 25.15
N GLY A 149 2.84 -2.03 24.66
CA GLY A 149 1.90 -1.27 25.50
C GLY A 149 2.55 -0.11 26.25
N LYS A 150 3.70 0.38 25.77
CA LYS A 150 4.40 1.54 26.33
C LYS A 150 4.01 2.86 25.65
N LYS A 151 3.43 2.78 24.47
CA LYS A 151 2.84 3.88 23.70
C LYS A 151 1.46 3.44 23.18
N LYS A 152 0.61 4.41 22.84
CA LYS A 152 -0.71 4.16 22.24
C LYS A 152 -0.77 4.83 20.87
N LYS A 153 -1.15 4.07 19.84
CA LYS A 153 -1.49 4.55 18.51
C LYS A 153 -2.69 3.73 18.03
N GLU A 154 -3.87 4.34 18.01
CA GLU A 154 -5.15 3.64 17.72
C GLU A 154 -5.21 3.08 16.29
N TRP A 155 -4.47 3.68 15.37
CA TRP A 155 -4.37 3.26 13.99
C TRP A 155 -3.41 2.08 13.74
N GLN A 156 -2.60 1.65 14.75
CA GLN A 156 -1.81 0.44 14.65
C GLN A 156 -2.60 -0.76 15.15
N ASP A 157 -2.77 -1.78 14.33
CA ASP A 157 -3.46 -3.02 14.70
C ASP A 157 -2.51 -3.95 15.48
N ASP A 158 -2.19 -3.55 16.72
CA ASP A 158 -1.37 -4.35 17.63
C ASP A 158 -2.10 -5.62 18.09
N ALA A 159 -3.42 -5.58 18.15
CA ALA A 159 -4.23 -6.72 18.56
C ALA A 159 -4.10 -7.90 17.59
N TYR A 160 -4.15 -7.63 16.28
CA TYR A 160 -3.95 -8.65 15.25
C TYR A 160 -2.58 -9.33 15.39
N VAL A 161 -1.52 -8.54 15.51
CA VAL A 161 -0.15 -9.08 15.67
C VAL A 161 -0.01 -9.89 16.95
N LEU A 162 -0.54 -9.39 18.09
CA LEU A 162 -0.45 -10.09 19.37
C LEU A 162 -1.23 -11.41 19.38
N LYS A 163 -2.39 -11.47 18.72
CA LYS A 163 -3.20 -12.70 18.63
C LYS A 163 -2.43 -13.86 17.99
N LEU A 164 -1.49 -13.59 17.09
CA LEU A 164 -0.65 -14.62 16.48
C LEU A 164 0.35 -15.26 17.49
N PHE A 165 0.55 -14.66 18.66
CA PHE A 165 1.40 -15.21 19.71
C PHE A 165 0.60 -15.89 20.84
N SER A 166 -0.55 -15.36 21.21
CA SER A 166 -1.44 -15.92 22.23
C SER A 166 -2.72 -15.08 22.38
N ASP A 167 -3.82 -15.70 22.81
CA ASP A 167 -5.05 -14.98 23.15
C ASP A 167 -4.90 -14.12 24.41
N LYS A 168 -4.07 -14.55 25.38
CA LYS A 168 -3.79 -13.77 26.57
C LYS A 168 -2.75 -12.68 26.28
N LYS A 169 -3.16 -11.41 26.32
CA LYS A 169 -2.35 -10.24 25.93
C LYS A 169 -0.98 -10.16 26.63
N SER A 170 -0.89 -10.48 27.93
CA SER A 170 0.38 -10.49 28.68
C SER A 170 1.34 -11.56 28.17
N THR A 171 0.83 -12.77 27.90
CA THR A 171 1.60 -13.88 27.34
C THR A 171 2.04 -13.56 25.90
N ALA A 172 1.15 -12.99 25.09
CA ALA A 172 1.43 -12.57 23.73
C ALA A 172 2.58 -11.55 23.67
N ARG A 173 2.55 -10.52 24.50
CA ARG A 173 3.64 -9.52 24.60
C ARG A 173 4.98 -10.15 25.00
N ARG A 174 4.97 -11.08 25.97
CA ARG A 174 6.19 -11.78 26.39
C ARG A 174 6.76 -12.62 25.23
N ARG A 175 5.92 -13.41 24.54
CA ARG A 175 6.35 -14.24 23.39
C ARG A 175 6.84 -13.36 22.23
N TYR A 176 6.12 -12.30 21.90
CA TYR A 176 6.52 -11.32 20.90
C TYR A 176 7.89 -10.71 21.23
N LYS A 177 8.12 -10.28 22.47
CA LYS A 177 9.42 -9.72 22.88
C LYS A 177 10.57 -10.71 22.70
N ILE A 178 10.37 -11.98 23.08
CA ILE A 178 11.34 -13.06 22.87
C ILE A 178 11.62 -13.24 21.38
N PHE A 179 10.57 -13.26 20.55
CA PHE A 179 10.67 -13.39 19.10
C PHE A 179 11.48 -12.23 18.48
N VAL A 180 11.19 -10.98 18.87
CA VAL A 180 11.93 -9.81 18.38
C VAL A 180 13.41 -9.87 18.84
N LYS A 181 13.66 -10.23 20.10
CA LYS A 181 15.02 -10.33 20.64
C LYS A 181 15.88 -11.33 19.86
N LYS A 182 15.33 -12.49 19.48
CA LYS A 182 16.03 -13.49 18.65
C LYS A 182 16.48 -12.90 17.31
N GLY A 183 15.70 -12.00 16.71
CA GLY A 183 16.03 -11.37 15.43
C GLY A 183 17.20 -10.36 15.47
N ILE A 184 17.68 -9.95 16.64
CA ILE A 184 18.87 -9.09 16.76
C ILE A 184 20.11 -9.81 16.21
N GLN A 185 20.22 -11.11 16.47
CA GLN A 185 21.37 -11.94 16.03
C GLN A 185 21.32 -12.29 14.55
N GLU A 186 20.14 -12.19 13.88
CA GLU A 186 19.99 -12.55 12.48
C GLU A 186 20.63 -11.55 11.50
N GLY A 187 21.09 -10.39 11.98
CA GLY A 187 21.80 -9.40 11.17
C GLY A 187 20.95 -8.76 10.06
N LYS A 188 21.60 -8.43 8.95
CA LYS A 188 20.92 -7.83 7.78
C LYS A 188 20.14 -8.89 7.02
N ARG A 189 18.90 -8.58 6.67
CA ARG A 189 17.96 -9.42 5.91
C ARG A 189 17.71 -8.80 4.53
N PRO A 190 18.62 -9.02 3.55
CA PRO A 190 18.54 -8.40 2.22
C PRO A 190 17.30 -8.87 1.45
N GLU A 191 16.77 -10.05 1.75
CA GLU A 191 15.55 -10.59 1.15
C GLU A 191 14.32 -9.70 1.37
N PHE A 192 14.27 -8.92 2.44
CA PHE A 192 13.16 -7.99 2.69
C PHE A 192 13.30 -6.64 1.96
N THR A 193 14.48 -6.36 1.41
CA THR A 193 14.76 -5.12 0.68
C THR A 193 15.41 -5.32 -0.68
N GLY A 194 15.96 -6.53 -0.95
CA GLY A 194 16.70 -6.91 -2.14
C GLY A 194 15.87 -7.17 -3.40
N GLY A 195 16.46 -7.78 -4.42
CA GLY A 195 15.84 -8.19 -5.68
C GLY A 195 14.90 -9.40 -5.54
N GLY A 196 14.02 -9.63 -6.52
CA GLY A 196 12.96 -10.64 -6.48
C GLY A 196 13.45 -12.07 -6.24
N LEU A 197 14.50 -12.51 -6.92
CA LEU A 197 15.04 -13.86 -6.76
C LEU A 197 15.51 -14.13 -5.32
N ILE A 198 16.17 -13.16 -4.69
CA ILE A 198 16.65 -13.28 -3.31
C ILE A 198 15.47 -13.36 -2.34
N ARG A 199 14.41 -12.58 -2.59
CA ARG A 199 13.21 -12.57 -1.75
C ARG A 199 12.45 -13.88 -1.79
N SER A 200 12.17 -14.38 -3.00
CA SER A 200 11.38 -15.60 -3.19
C SER A 200 12.09 -16.87 -2.72
N SER A 201 13.42 -16.83 -2.65
CA SER A 201 14.24 -17.99 -2.29
C SER A 201 14.77 -17.97 -0.85
N GLY A 202 14.44 -16.97 -0.03
CA GLY A 202 14.91 -16.92 1.36
C GLY A 202 16.36 -16.49 1.56
N GLY A 203 17.00 -15.88 0.55
CA GLY A 203 18.35 -15.31 0.64
C GLY A 203 19.37 -15.87 -0.35
N TRP A 204 20.55 -15.25 -0.38
CA TRP A 204 21.61 -15.60 -1.34
C TRP A 204 22.14 -17.03 -1.25
N SER A 205 22.22 -17.61 -0.05
CA SER A 205 22.66 -18.98 0.16
C SER A 205 21.75 -20.00 -0.51
N VAL A 206 20.43 -19.80 -0.37
CA VAL A 206 19.41 -20.64 -0.99
C VAL A 206 19.41 -20.47 -2.51
N VAL A 207 19.52 -19.23 -3.01
CA VAL A 207 19.63 -18.95 -4.46
C VAL A 207 20.83 -19.70 -5.07
N LYS A 208 21.96 -19.71 -4.40
CA LYS A 208 23.16 -20.45 -4.89
C LYS A 208 22.94 -21.95 -4.91
N SER A 209 22.32 -22.53 -3.87
CA SER A 209 22.03 -23.98 -3.81
C SER A 209 21.03 -24.41 -4.88
N LEU A 210 19.98 -23.61 -5.10
CA LEU A 210 18.95 -23.86 -6.11
C LEU A 210 19.50 -23.78 -7.54
N ARG A 211 20.39 -22.80 -7.82
CA ARG A 211 21.08 -22.73 -9.11
C ARG A 211 21.96 -23.94 -9.37
N ARG A 212 22.65 -24.45 -8.34
CA ARG A 212 23.44 -25.69 -8.45
C ARG A 212 22.57 -26.91 -8.72
N ALA A 213 21.35 -26.94 -8.20
CA ALA A 213 20.37 -28.00 -8.43
C ALA A 213 19.56 -27.84 -9.72
N ASN A 214 19.85 -26.83 -10.56
CA ASN A 214 19.13 -26.48 -11.80
C ASN A 214 17.62 -26.25 -11.62
N ILE A 215 17.20 -25.82 -10.42
CA ILE A 215 15.81 -25.53 -10.09
C ILE A 215 15.50 -24.07 -10.41
N HIS A 216 14.55 -23.85 -11.34
CA HIS A 216 14.10 -22.52 -11.73
C HIS A 216 12.91 -22.08 -10.87
N PHE A 217 13.09 -20.98 -10.11
CA PHE A 217 12.03 -20.36 -9.31
C PHE A 217 11.50 -19.10 -10.00
N LYS A 218 10.18 -18.99 -10.11
CA LYS A 218 9.55 -17.73 -10.52
C LYS A 218 9.70 -16.72 -9.40
N SER A 219 10.25 -15.55 -9.72
CA SER A 219 10.47 -14.45 -8.78
C SER A 219 10.19 -13.11 -9.40
N ASP A 220 9.67 -12.17 -8.63
CA ASP A 220 9.46 -10.78 -9.04
C ASP A 220 9.96 -9.83 -7.94
N GLU A 221 10.63 -8.75 -8.32
CA GLU A 221 11.17 -7.76 -7.38
C GLU A 221 10.10 -7.03 -6.56
N ARG A 222 8.85 -7.10 -6.98
CA ARG A 222 7.68 -6.46 -6.35
C ARG A 222 6.95 -7.39 -5.38
N ILE A 223 7.30 -8.69 -5.35
CA ILE A 223 6.57 -9.72 -4.59
C ILE A 223 7.55 -10.43 -3.63
N LEU A 224 7.11 -10.62 -2.40
CA LEU A 224 7.75 -11.46 -1.39
C LEU A 224 6.80 -12.63 -1.08
N GLY A 225 7.13 -13.80 -1.59
CA GLY A 225 6.31 -15.00 -1.46
C GLY A 225 7.00 -16.21 -2.04
N ASN A 226 6.43 -17.40 -1.85
CA ASN A 226 6.87 -18.62 -2.55
C ASN A 226 6.53 -18.54 -4.05
N SER A 227 7.02 -19.51 -4.84
CA SER A 227 6.82 -19.52 -6.29
C SER A 227 5.35 -19.54 -6.70
N ASP A 228 4.51 -20.31 -6.01
CA ASP A 228 3.07 -20.41 -6.31
C ASP A 228 2.36 -19.08 -6.05
N PHE A 229 2.69 -18.42 -4.93
CA PHE A 229 2.15 -17.10 -4.62
C PHE A 229 2.57 -16.06 -5.67
N VAL A 230 3.85 -16.06 -6.09
CA VAL A 230 4.36 -15.16 -7.13
C VAL A 230 3.64 -15.41 -8.45
N GLU A 231 3.45 -16.67 -8.83
CA GLU A 231 2.76 -17.05 -10.06
C GLU A 231 1.30 -16.62 -10.05
N ASN A 232 0.57 -16.90 -8.97
CA ASN A 232 -0.84 -16.53 -8.81
C ASN A 232 -1.04 -15.00 -8.87
N VAL A 233 -0.18 -14.25 -8.18
CA VAL A 233 -0.24 -12.77 -8.21
C VAL A 233 0.06 -12.23 -9.61
N LEU A 234 1.06 -12.77 -10.31
CA LEU A 234 1.39 -12.33 -11.66
C LEU A 234 0.30 -12.73 -12.67
N LYS A 235 -0.29 -13.90 -12.53
CA LYS A 235 -1.42 -14.36 -13.35
C LYS A 235 -2.61 -13.43 -13.17
N ALA A 236 -3.03 -13.17 -11.94
CA ALA A 236 -4.14 -12.26 -11.65
C ALA A 236 -3.87 -10.82 -12.17
N ALA A 237 -2.62 -10.35 -12.06
CA ALA A 237 -2.24 -9.05 -12.62
C ALA A 237 -2.30 -9.01 -14.15
N ASN A 238 -1.91 -10.11 -14.82
CA ASN A 238 -1.97 -10.25 -16.27
C ASN A 238 -3.43 -10.38 -16.75
N GLU A 239 -4.25 -11.20 -16.09
CA GLU A 239 -5.69 -11.33 -16.40
C GLU A 239 -6.41 -9.97 -16.34
N SER A 240 -6.12 -9.16 -15.31
CA SER A 240 -6.64 -7.79 -15.24
C SER A 240 -6.17 -6.90 -16.39
N LEU A 241 -4.92 -7.09 -16.86
CA LEU A 241 -4.39 -6.34 -18.00
C LEU A 241 -5.00 -6.82 -19.30
N GLU A 242 -5.08 -8.13 -19.52
CA GLU A 242 -5.70 -8.75 -20.69
C GLU A 242 -7.17 -8.35 -20.84
N ARG A 243 -7.93 -8.34 -19.73
CA ARG A 243 -9.33 -7.89 -19.71
C ARG A 243 -9.46 -6.44 -20.22
N LYS A 244 -8.56 -5.54 -19.78
CA LYS A 244 -8.52 -4.15 -20.28
C LYS A 244 -8.23 -4.06 -21.76
N TYR A 245 -7.28 -4.86 -22.26
CA TYR A 245 -6.99 -4.92 -23.69
C TYR A 245 -8.17 -5.50 -24.49
N GLN A 246 -8.79 -6.56 -24.01
CA GLN A 246 -9.97 -7.16 -24.64
C GLN A 246 -11.14 -6.16 -24.73
N LEU A 247 -11.45 -5.44 -23.65
CA LEU A 247 -12.49 -4.41 -23.66
C LEU A 247 -12.19 -3.34 -24.71
N LYS A 248 -10.97 -2.83 -24.76
CA LYS A 248 -10.54 -1.85 -25.77
C LYS A 248 -10.60 -2.40 -27.21
N SER A 249 -10.18 -3.64 -27.43
CA SER A 249 -10.25 -4.29 -28.75
C SER A 249 -11.69 -4.56 -29.21
N GLN A 250 -12.62 -4.73 -28.28
CA GLN A 250 -14.06 -4.80 -28.54
C GLN A 250 -14.69 -3.41 -28.73
N GLY A 251 -13.88 -2.36 -28.77
CA GLY A 251 -14.28 -0.99 -28.99
C GLY A 251 -15.02 -0.37 -27.80
N TYR A 252 -14.77 -0.88 -26.56
CA TYR A 252 -15.25 -0.19 -25.37
C TYR A 252 -14.44 1.08 -25.14
N ASP A 253 -15.14 2.20 -25.09
CA ASP A 253 -14.67 3.55 -24.80
C ASP A 253 -15.57 4.19 -23.73
N ILE A 254 -15.36 5.46 -23.46
CA ILE A 254 -16.14 6.19 -22.46
C ILE A 254 -17.60 6.35 -22.90
N ASP A 255 -17.85 6.51 -24.21
CA ASP A 255 -19.18 6.69 -24.75
C ASP A 255 -20.01 5.41 -24.58
N LYS A 256 -19.46 4.25 -24.92
CA LYS A 256 -20.14 2.95 -24.68
C LYS A 256 -20.39 2.68 -23.20
N LEU A 257 -19.47 3.11 -22.32
CA LEU A 257 -19.72 3.06 -20.88
C LEU A 257 -20.86 3.97 -20.48
N ALA A 258 -20.93 5.17 -21.05
CA ALA A 258 -22.01 6.10 -20.79
C ALA A 258 -23.36 5.54 -21.25
N ASP A 259 -23.42 4.93 -22.43
CA ASP A 259 -24.62 4.23 -22.94
C ASP A 259 -25.09 3.12 -22.00
N ARG A 260 -24.15 2.29 -21.52
CA ARG A 260 -24.47 1.23 -20.56
C ARG A 260 -25.01 1.77 -19.24
N VAL A 261 -24.37 2.80 -18.70
CA VAL A 261 -24.79 3.46 -17.46
C VAL A 261 -26.14 4.15 -17.64
N ALA A 262 -26.35 4.81 -18.78
CA ALA A 262 -27.59 5.48 -19.12
C ALA A 262 -28.78 4.50 -19.15
N LYS A 263 -28.59 3.30 -19.73
CA LYS A 263 -29.58 2.22 -19.70
C LYS A 263 -29.93 1.77 -18.28
N ILE A 264 -28.91 1.60 -17.40
CA ILE A 264 -29.09 1.18 -16.00
C ILE A 264 -29.98 2.20 -15.23
N TYR A 265 -29.74 3.50 -15.46
CA TYR A 265 -30.41 4.56 -14.72
C TYR A 265 -31.58 5.19 -15.46
N SER A 266 -31.90 4.72 -16.66
CA SER A 266 -33.01 5.25 -17.52
C SER A 266 -32.89 6.76 -17.75
N ILE A 267 -31.65 7.22 -18.08
CA ILE A 267 -31.32 8.62 -18.43
C ILE A 267 -30.66 8.67 -19.81
N GLN A 268 -30.48 9.87 -20.36
CA GLN A 268 -29.70 10.05 -21.59
C GLN A 268 -28.19 10.04 -21.28
N PRO A 269 -27.34 9.46 -22.15
CA PRO A 269 -25.89 9.40 -21.94
C PRO A 269 -25.27 10.77 -21.67
N GLU A 270 -25.69 11.81 -22.38
CA GLU A 270 -25.22 13.19 -22.26
C GLU A 270 -25.44 13.77 -20.88
N GLU A 271 -26.49 13.32 -20.18
CA GLU A 271 -26.82 13.81 -18.84
C GLU A 271 -25.78 13.41 -17.80
N ILE A 272 -25.00 12.34 -18.05
CA ILE A 272 -23.94 11.87 -17.15
C ILE A 272 -22.80 12.87 -17.11
N PHE A 273 -22.51 13.50 -18.25
CA PHE A 273 -21.43 14.48 -18.41
C PHE A 273 -21.81 15.89 -17.94
N GLN A 274 -23.12 16.18 -17.87
CA GLN A 274 -23.60 17.48 -17.44
C GLN A 274 -23.38 17.72 -15.94
N PRO A 275 -23.02 18.93 -15.51
CA PRO A 275 -22.94 19.28 -14.11
C PRO A 275 -24.30 19.15 -13.43
N GLY A 276 -24.31 18.71 -12.17
CA GLY A 276 -25.55 18.60 -11.40
C GLY A 276 -25.38 17.75 -10.15
N LYS A 277 -26.25 18.01 -9.15
CA LYS A 277 -26.27 17.30 -7.85
C LYS A 277 -27.46 16.33 -7.73
N GLN A 278 -28.23 16.13 -8.78
CA GLN A 278 -29.37 15.20 -8.77
C GLN A 278 -28.86 13.78 -8.42
N PRO A 279 -29.50 13.06 -7.49
CA PRO A 279 -29.01 11.79 -6.98
C PRO A 279 -28.75 10.74 -8.07
N VAL A 280 -29.62 10.68 -9.08
CA VAL A 280 -29.51 9.74 -10.22
C VAL A 280 -28.27 10.07 -11.04
N LYS A 281 -28.07 11.32 -11.43
CA LYS A 281 -26.88 11.77 -12.21
C LYS A 281 -25.57 11.54 -11.42
N VAL A 282 -25.59 11.77 -10.11
CA VAL A 282 -24.42 11.53 -9.25
C VAL A 282 -24.09 10.04 -9.17
N LYS A 283 -25.08 9.15 -9.06
CA LYS A 283 -24.90 7.70 -9.07
C LYS A 283 -24.39 7.22 -10.42
N ALA A 284 -25.01 7.67 -11.50
CA ALA A 284 -24.62 7.33 -12.87
C ALA A 284 -23.16 7.76 -13.17
N ARG A 285 -22.83 9.01 -12.89
CA ARG A 285 -21.45 9.50 -13.03
C ARG A 285 -20.46 8.71 -12.19
N SER A 286 -20.84 8.30 -10.99
CA SER A 286 -20.00 7.49 -10.12
C SER A 286 -19.73 6.11 -10.70
N LEU A 287 -20.75 5.46 -11.24
CA LEU A 287 -20.63 4.14 -11.88
C LEU A 287 -19.77 4.22 -13.15
N LEU A 288 -19.97 5.26 -13.99
CA LEU A 288 -19.12 5.54 -15.14
C LEU A 288 -17.64 5.70 -14.73
N CYS A 289 -17.36 6.54 -13.75
CA CYS A 289 -15.99 6.73 -13.25
C CYS A 289 -15.35 5.42 -12.76
N TYR A 290 -16.11 4.59 -12.08
CA TYR A 290 -15.63 3.30 -11.59
C TYR A 290 -15.22 2.39 -12.75
N TRP A 291 -16.10 2.16 -13.72
CA TRP A 291 -15.80 1.30 -14.86
C TRP A 291 -14.71 1.86 -15.76
N ALA A 292 -14.72 3.17 -16.04
CA ALA A 292 -13.68 3.81 -16.84
C ALA A 292 -12.28 3.64 -16.23
N VAL A 293 -12.14 3.81 -14.90
CA VAL A 293 -10.83 3.71 -14.23
C VAL A 293 -10.43 2.26 -13.98
N ARG A 294 -11.36 1.41 -13.51
CA ARG A 294 -11.03 0.05 -13.08
C ARG A 294 -11.04 -0.95 -14.23
N GLU A 295 -12.02 -0.86 -15.13
CA GLU A 295 -12.21 -1.83 -16.22
C GLU A 295 -11.49 -1.39 -17.51
N LEU A 296 -11.61 -0.12 -17.94
CA LEU A 296 -10.92 0.38 -19.13
C LEU A 296 -9.51 0.88 -18.87
N GLY A 297 -9.19 1.24 -17.62
CA GLY A 297 -7.87 1.77 -17.25
C GLY A 297 -7.64 3.23 -17.66
N CYS A 298 -8.69 4.02 -17.81
CA CYS A 298 -8.59 5.47 -18.02
C CYS A 298 -7.95 6.13 -16.79
N THR A 299 -7.19 7.19 -17.00
CA THR A 299 -6.64 7.91 -15.83
C THR A 299 -7.68 8.88 -15.27
N MET A 300 -7.62 9.15 -13.97
CA MET A 300 -8.50 10.14 -13.36
C MET A 300 -8.22 11.56 -13.89
N ALA A 301 -7.01 11.80 -14.40
CA ALA A 301 -6.63 13.07 -15.00
C ALA A 301 -7.31 13.27 -16.37
N ASP A 302 -7.48 12.20 -17.16
CA ASP A 302 -8.16 12.26 -18.45
C ASP A 302 -9.66 12.42 -18.25
N LEU A 303 -10.25 11.73 -17.27
CA LEU A 303 -11.70 11.80 -17.00
C LEU A 303 -12.16 13.13 -16.37
N ALA A 304 -11.29 13.83 -15.65
CA ALA A 304 -11.64 15.06 -14.96
C ALA A 304 -12.18 16.15 -15.90
N PRO A 305 -11.49 16.50 -17.01
CA PRO A 305 -11.99 17.46 -17.98
C PRO A 305 -13.25 16.99 -18.70
N GLU A 306 -13.35 15.71 -19.08
CA GLU A 306 -14.53 15.16 -19.79
C GLU A 306 -15.80 15.26 -18.95
N LEU A 307 -15.70 15.05 -17.63
CA LEU A 307 -16.83 15.12 -16.71
C LEU A 307 -17.03 16.53 -16.12
N ASN A 308 -16.19 17.47 -16.49
CA ASN A 308 -16.18 18.84 -15.96
C ASN A 308 -16.12 18.89 -14.41
N ILE A 309 -15.28 18.02 -13.81
CA ILE A 309 -15.04 17.94 -12.36
C ILE A 309 -13.55 17.88 -12.06
N THR A 310 -13.19 18.10 -10.80
CA THR A 310 -11.78 18.00 -10.39
C THR A 310 -11.31 16.54 -10.26
N GLN A 311 -10.01 16.29 -10.44
CA GLN A 311 -9.44 14.96 -10.25
C GLN A 311 -9.73 14.33 -8.87
N PRO A 312 -9.71 15.07 -7.73
CA PRO A 312 -10.18 14.55 -6.45
C PRO A 312 -11.65 14.12 -6.47
N ALA A 313 -12.53 14.86 -7.19
CA ALA A 313 -13.93 14.49 -7.33
C ALA A 313 -14.10 13.21 -8.13
N VAL A 314 -13.30 12.98 -9.20
CA VAL A 314 -13.27 11.69 -9.92
C VAL A 314 -12.91 10.56 -8.96
N SER A 315 -11.92 10.74 -8.09
CA SER A 315 -11.53 9.72 -7.10
C SER A 315 -12.68 9.34 -6.16
N ILE A 316 -13.45 10.33 -5.70
CA ILE A 316 -14.65 10.09 -4.87
C ILE A 316 -15.73 9.36 -5.68
N CYS A 317 -15.93 9.74 -6.95
CA CYS A 317 -16.88 9.06 -7.84
C CYS A 317 -16.48 7.60 -8.05
N VAL A 318 -15.22 7.28 -8.28
CA VAL A 318 -14.73 5.89 -8.43
C VAL A 318 -15.07 5.05 -7.20
N GLN A 319 -14.78 5.54 -6.00
CA GLN A 319 -15.07 4.81 -4.76
C GLN A 319 -16.59 4.58 -4.56
N ARG A 320 -17.39 5.61 -4.84
CA ARG A 320 -18.85 5.49 -4.77
C ARG A 320 -19.40 4.54 -5.82
N GLY A 321 -18.88 4.59 -7.04
CA GLY A 321 -19.27 3.71 -8.14
C GLY A 321 -18.93 2.25 -7.88
N GLU A 322 -17.78 1.97 -7.28
CA GLU A 322 -17.37 0.62 -6.86
C GLU A 322 -18.38 0.02 -5.86
N ARG A 323 -18.79 0.82 -4.87
CA ARG A 323 -19.82 0.40 -3.92
C ARG A 323 -21.17 0.17 -4.60
N ILE A 324 -21.61 1.09 -5.47
CA ILE A 324 -22.87 0.97 -6.21
C ILE A 324 -22.89 -0.28 -7.07
N ALA A 325 -21.82 -0.57 -7.79
CA ALA A 325 -21.71 -1.78 -8.62
C ALA A 325 -21.81 -3.05 -7.78
N SER A 326 -21.10 -3.09 -6.64
CA SER A 326 -21.10 -4.24 -5.73
C SER A 326 -22.48 -4.47 -5.07
N GLU A 327 -23.11 -3.40 -4.56
CA GLU A 327 -24.40 -3.49 -3.86
C GLU A 327 -25.55 -3.91 -4.77
N ASN A 328 -25.51 -3.56 -6.09
CA ASN A 328 -26.59 -3.81 -7.04
C ASN A 328 -26.24 -4.91 -8.07
N GLY A 329 -25.07 -5.52 -7.99
CA GLY A 329 -24.64 -6.54 -8.93
C GLY A 329 -24.43 -6.03 -10.36
N TYR A 330 -24.15 -4.73 -10.56
CA TYR A 330 -23.97 -4.16 -11.89
C TYR A 330 -22.68 -4.61 -12.53
N SER A 331 -22.78 -5.20 -13.72
CA SER A 331 -21.69 -5.62 -14.58
C SER A 331 -21.57 -4.74 -15.81
N LEU A 332 -20.32 -4.51 -16.29
CA LEU A 332 -20.07 -3.77 -17.53
C LEU A 332 -20.59 -4.52 -18.76
N LYS A 333 -20.47 -5.85 -18.77
CA LYS A 333 -21.03 -6.71 -19.83
C LYS A 333 -22.42 -7.18 -19.40
N ASP A 334 -23.37 -7.15 -20.33
CA ASP A 334 -24.60 -7.93 -20.17
C ASP A 334 -24.23 -9.42 -20.19
N GLU A 335 -24.63 -10.19 -19.19
CA GLU A 335 -24.66 -11.65 -19.27
C GLU A 335 -25.77 -12.12 -20.15
#